data_0ed4c8d5df60c6c33ad026c93fbdad17
#
_entry.id   0ed4c8d5df60c6c33ad026c93fbdad17
#
_cell.length_a   1.000
_cell.length_b   1.000
_cell.length_c   1.000
_cell.angle_alpha   90.00
_cell.angle_beta   90.00
_cell.angle_gamma   90.00
#
_symmetry.space_group_name_H-M   'P 1'
#
loop_
_entity.id
_entity.type
_entity.pdbx_description
1 polymer ?
#
loop_
_entity_poly.entity_id
_entity_poly.type
_entity_poly.pdbx_seq_one_letter_code
_entity_poly.pdbx_strand_id
1 'polypeptide(L)'
;MNVLYFYLFLLAHPYLAMWWKSFELAGRKSWEALIPGYNYFVAYKVFCSKPFWSLLLVFPGIHLVMLAVLNVSFIRRFGYFSLLDTIQGIFFPYLVTAKIAAADDKILPETNWANSKEMSEREWGDHLVLFLSLPVIGHVIALSIDAVTRHQPGKKSKVKEWGDSLVFALVAASIIRTYVFEPFQIPTGSMEKTLLVGDFLFVNKLAYGPKVPVTPLSYPLVHNTVPWVNTKSYTSFEKSEYTRLPGFTDVSNYDVVVFNYPSGDTAIYDPRMPNGLMGHDYYQILNDEAMYYWRLEFERNNINKIRKFSETASKDPEERYYQFLDTFGEDFIDNIEKWKTEARKGMESGVTYCRPMPEKNQNFVEHYGLIYRPVDKRENYIKRCVAIPGDIVEIKQSELLVNDKKVKPFPHQNLQYEVDNIILPTSKRMDEKYDLEIHRGGTQNGDYYVLSGGKSYIINLTQDQLNKMKIDFPEASFKLILTERYVPNDSIKATPSEMIKNLNYYPKDLYVNNTITDFNRFQVPEKGQTIKLSKDNIAWYRRIITAYEGHTLSEREDGIYIDGKKTDSYTFSMNYYWMMGDNRYNSADSRVWGFVPEDHIVGKASMVWFSKDPYQGIRWERLFTIIR
;
A
#
# COMPACT_ATOMS: atom_id res chain seq x y z
N MET A 1 -11.47 1.96 16.62
CA MET A 1 -12.82 1.68 17.19
C MET A 1 -13.33 0.39 16.59
N ASN A 2 -13.72 -0.56 17.43
CA ASN A 2 -14.34 -1.81 16.94
C ASN A 2 -15.61 -1.44 16.15
N VAL A 3 -15.78 -2.03 14.96
CA VAL A 3 -16.95 -1.77 14.10
C VAL A 3 -18.28 -2.02 14.83
N LEU A 4 -18.30 -2.95 15.78
CA LEU A 4 -19.44 -3.19 16.64
C LEU A 4 -19.80 -1.93 17.47
N TYR A 5 -18.82 -1.28 18.11
CA TYR A 5 -19.06 -0.05 18.88
C TYR A 5 -19.55 1.10 18.02
N PHE A 6 -19.07 1.17 16.77
CA PHE A 6 -19.56 2.13 15.79
C PHE A 6 -21.07 1.96 15.53
N TYR A 7 -21.53 0.75 15.25
CA TYR A 7 -22.95 0.50 15.03
C TYR A 7 -23.78 0.68 16.32
N LEU A 8 -23.24 0.29 17.47
CA LEU A 8 -23.88 0.55 18.76
C LEU A 8 -24.02 2.05 19.03
N PHE A 9 -23.01 2.86 18.68
CA PHE A 9 -23.10 4.32 18.77
C PHE A 9 -24.18 4.87 17.85
N LEU A 10 -24.26 4.44 16.59
CA LEU A 10 -25.32 4.85 15.68
C LEU A 10 -26.73 4.48 16.21
N LEU A 11 -26.87 3.33 16.83
CA LEU A 11 -28.14 2.93 17.45
C LEU A 11 -28.48 3.81 18.66
N ALA A 12 -27.51 4.14 19.48
CA ALA A 12 -27.69 4.91 20.71
C ALA A 12 -27.87 6.42 20.47
N HIS A 13 -27.27 6.97 19.41
CA HIS A 13 -27.23 8.42 19.15
C HIS A 13 -28.60 9.12 19.16
N PRO A 14 -29.67 8.61 18.50
CA PRO A 14 -31.00 9.25 18.53
C PRO A 14 -31.62 9.29 19.93
N TYR A 15 -31.37 8.25 20.73
CA TYR A 15 -31.89 8.17 22.09
C TYR A 15 -31.14 9.11 23.04
N LEU A 16 -29.82 9.18 22.92
CA LEU A 16 -29.01 10.13 23.67
C LEU A 16 -29.35 11.58 23.32
N ALA A 17 -29.65 11.84 22.03
CA ALA A 17 -30.07 13.17 21.57
C ALA A 17 -31.55 13.49 21.85
N MET A 18 -32.33 12.55 22.41
CA MET A 18 -33.74 12.75 22.77
C MET A 18 -34.59 13.29 21.63
N TRP A 19 -34.56 12.62 20.47
CA TRP A 19 -35.22 13.07 19.23
C TRP A 19 -36.76 13.01 19.27
N TRP A 20 -37.38 12.30 20.21
CA TRP A 20 -38.84 12.16 20.24
C TRP A 20 -39.56 13.51 20.36
N LYS A 21 -39.10 14.44 21.21
CA LYS A 21 -39.69 15.77 21.33
C LYS A 21 -39.46 16.60 20.07
N SER A 22 -38.25 16.52 19.50
CA SER A 22 -37.93 17.22 18.26
C SER A 22 -38.74 16.73 17.07
N PHE A 23 -39.07 15.44 17.01
CA PHE A 23 -39.97 14.90 16.00
C PHE A 23 -41.41 15.39 16.19
N GLU A 24 -41.88 15.46 17.43
CA GLU A 24 -43.16 16.03 17.76
C GLU A 24 -43.28 17.49 17.33
N LEU A 25 -42.26 18.32 17.66
CA LEU A 25 -42.16 19.71 17.23
C LEU A 25 -42.13 19.85 15.70
N ALA A 26 -41.56 18.87 15.01
CA ALA A 26 -41.53 18.78 13.55
C ALA A 26 -42.82 18.21 12.93
N GLY A 27 -43.91 18.02 13.71
CA GLY A 27 -45.16 17.48 13.25
C GLY A 27 -45.15 15.98 12.90
N ARG A 28 -44.15 15.25 13.43
CA ARG A 28 -44.01 13.79 13.27
C ARG A 28 -44.50 13.09 14.53
N LYS A 29 -44.71 11.77 14.43
CA LYS A 29 -45.08 10.96 15.60
C LYS A 29 -43.83 10.69 16.43
N SER A 30 -43.84 10.97 17.72
CA SER A 30 -42.70 10.84 18.62
C SER A 30 -42.08 9.43 18.62
N TRP A 31 -42.91 8.38 18.46
CA TRP A 31 -42.45 7.01 18.41
C TRP A 31 -41.54 6.67 17.19
N GLU A 32 -41.61 7.46 16.11
CA GLU A 32 -40.74 7.28 14.94
C GLU A 32 -39.25 7.48 15.29
N ALA A 33 -38.97 8.29 16.31
CA ALA A 33 -37.61 8.47 16.83
C ALA A 33 -37.04 7.21 17.49
N LEU A 34 -37.88 6.28 17.93
CA LEU A 34 -37.50 5.09 18.69
C LEU A 34 -37.16 3.89 17.80
N ILE A 35 -37.54 3.91 16.52
CA ILE A 35 -37.28 2.77 15.60
C ILE A 35 -35.88 2.89 15.00
N PRO A 36 -34.95 1.98 15.33
CA PRO A 36 -33.60 2.01 14.80
C PRO A 36 -33.53 2.03 13.27
N GLY A 37 -32.68 2.88 12.71
CA GLY A 37 -32.51 3.06 11.26
C GLY A 37 -33.63 3.90 10.62
N TYR A 38 -34.88 3.63 10.92
CA TYR A 38 -36.01 4.43 10.43
C TYR A 38 -36.01 5.86 11.02
N ASN A 39 -35.59 6.04 12.25
CA ASN A 39 -35.41 7.35 12.88
C ASN A 39 -34.43 8.23 12.08
N TYR A 40 -33.34 7.70 11.58
CA TYR A 40 -32.41 8.44 10.70
C TYR A 40 -33.07 8.79 9.36
N PHE A 41 -33.79 7.85 8.76
CA PHE A 41 -34.52 8.12 7.52
C PHE A 41 -35.51 9.28 7.69
N VAL A 42 -36.25 9.28 8.78
CA VAL A 42 -37.19 10.35 9.11
C VAL A 42 -36.45 11.65 9.40
N ALA A 43 -35.39 11.62 10.20
CA ALA A 43 -34.59 12.79 10.51
C ALA A 43 -34.02 13.45 9.24
N TYR A 44 -33.42 12.68 8.34
CA TYR A 44 -32.93 13.21 7.06
C TYR A 44 -34.05 13.72 6.15
N LYS A 45 -35.20 13.07 6.18
CA LYS A 45 -36.40 13.56 5.45
C LYS A 45 -36.84 14.92 5.96
N VAL A 46 -36.95 15.07 7.27
CA VAL A 46 -37.51 16.28 7.91
C VAL A 46 -36.51 17.42 7.95
N PHE A 47 -35.25 17.12 8.32
CA PHE A 47 -34.24 18.15 8.58
C PHE A 47 -33.36 18.47 7.36
N CYS A 48 -33.15 17.51 6.46
CA CYS A 48 -32.31 17.70 5.28
C CYS A 48 -33.08 17.63 3.95
N SER A 49 -34.36 17.23 3.94
CA SER A 49 -35.18 16.95 2.74
C SER A 49 -34.56 15.85 1.82
N LYS A 50 -33.67 15.01 2.34
CA LYS A 50 -32.93 13.98 1.60
C LYS A 50 -32.90 12.64 2.36
N PRO A 51 -34.02 11.90 2.43
CA PRO A 51 -34.15 10.73 3.30
C PRO A 51 -33.14 9.63 3.04
N PHE A 52 -32.76 9.41 1.77
CA PHE A 52 -31.79 8.36 1.39
C PHE A 52 -30.35 8.66 1.81
N TRP A 53 -30.04 9.88 2.27
CA TRP A 53 -28.72 10.17 2.85
C TRP A 53 -28.47 9.41 4.15
N SER A 54 -29.51 8.93 4.81
CA SER A 54 -29.40 8.04 5.97
C SER A 54 -28.60 6.76 5.67
N LEU A 55 -28.63 6.26 4.43
CA LEU A 55 -27.86 5.09 4.01
C LEU A 55 -26.34 5.33 4.06
N LEU A 56 -25.90 6.58 3.96
CA LEU A 56 -24.48 6.94 4.02
C LEU A 56 -23.90 6.79 5.43
N LEU A 57 -24.73 6.73 6.46
CA LEU A 57 -24.32 6.49 7.84
C LEU A 57 -23.76 5.08 8.05
N VAL A 58 -24.08 4.13 7.17
CA VAL A 58 -23.55 2.74 7.27
C VAL A 58 -22.04 2.68 7.00
N PHE A 59 -21.48 3.69 6.34
CA PHE A 59 -20.07 3.70 5.98
C PHE A 59 -19.20 4.34 7.08
N PRO A 60 -18.32 3.57 7.76
CA PRO A 60 -17.39 4.11 8.75
C PRO A 60 -16.51 5.23 8.17
N GLY A 61 -16.27 6.27 8.97
CA GLY A 61 -15.57 7.48 8.53
C GLY A 61 -16.49 8.51 7.87
N ILE A 62 -17.37 8.09 6.95
CA ILE A 62 -18.35 8.97 6.28
C ILE A 62 -19.47 9.36 7.23
N HIS A 63 -19.87 8.45 8.12
CA HIS A 63 -20.89 8.72 9.14
C HIS A 63 -20.63 9.99 9.95
N LEU A 64 -19.36 10.31 10.26
CA LEU A 64 -19.00 11.51 11.02
C LEU A 64 -19.41 12.78 10.27
N VAL A 65 -19.10 12.85 8.98
CA VAL A 65 -19.49 13.98 8.12
C VAL A 65 -21.02 14.02 7.99
N MET A 66 -21.64 12.87 7.78
CA MET A 66 -23.09 12.79 7.61
C MET A 66 -23.85 13.13 8.89
N LEU A 67 -23.37 12.69 10.06
CA LEU A 67 -23.95 13.11 11.34
C LEU A 67 -23.76 14.62 11.57
N ALA A 68 -22.61 15.19 11.24
CA ALA A 68 -22.40 16.63 11.33
C ALA A 68 -23.38 17.39 10.42
N VAL A 69 -23.55 16.94 9.17
CA VAL A 69 -24.53 17.52 8.24
C VAL A 69 -25.95 17.42 8.80
N LEU A 70 -26.32 16.25 9.34
CA LEU A 70 -27.64 16.07 9.95
C LEU A 70 -27.85 16.99 11.16
N ASN A 71 -26.87 17.02 12.07
CA ASN A 71 -26.98 17.83 13.30
C ASN A 71 -27.03 19.33 13.00
N VAL A 72 -26.21 19.81 12.06
CA VAL A 72 -26.25 21.22 11.63
C VAL A 72 -27.59 21.54 10.95
N SER A 73 -28.07 20.70 10.04
CA SER A 73 -29.35 20.88 9.38
C SER A 73 -30.50 20.85 10.39
N PHE A 74 -30.40 19.96 11.39
CA PHE A 74 -31.36 19.85 12.47
C PHE A 74 -31.49 21.17 13.26
N ILE A 75 -30.38 21.72 13.77
CA ILE A 75 -30.44 22.95 14.59
C ILE A 75 -30.89 24.15 13.77
N ARG A 76 -30.54 24.25 12.50
CA ARG A 76 -30.96 25.31 11.60
C ARG A 76 -32.46 25.27 11.32
N ARG A 77 -33.01 24.06 11.27
CA ARG A 77 -34.46 23.87 11.12
C ARG A 77 -35.26 24.47 12.28
N PHE A 78 -34.62 24.69 13.45
CA PHE A 78 -35.18 25.35 14.61
C PHE A 78 -34.72 26.81 14.78
N GLY A 79 -34.05 27.38 13.78
CA GLY A 79 -33.67 28.80 13.76
C GLY A 79 -32.30 29.15 14.36
N TYR A 80 -31.45 28.15 14.63
CA TYR A 80 -30.12 28.36 15.18
C TYR A 80 -29.06 28.47 14.07
N PHE A 81 -28.62 29.68 13.72
CA PHE A 81 -27.74 29.95 12.57
C PHE A 81 -26.36 30.50 12.96
N SER A 82 -26.08 30.76 14.24
CA SER A 82 -24.79 31.32 14.62
C SER A 82 -23.66 30.33 14.46
N LEU A 83 -22.42 30.85 14.34
CA LEU A 83 -21.20 30.02 14.29
C LEU A 83 -21.11 29.16 15.57
N LEU A 84 -21.45 29.72 16.74
CA LEU A 84 -21.42 28.97 18.00
C LEU A 84 -22.43 27.80 17.98
N ASP A 85 -23.64 28.03 17.46
CA ASP A 85 -24.64 26.96 17.30
C ASP A 85 -24.10 25.86 16.36
N THR A 86 -23.46 26.26 15.27
CA THR A 86 -22.84 25.29 14.32
C THR A 86 -21.79 24.43 15.00
N ILE A 87 -20.86 25.03 15.75
CA ILE A 87 -19.83 24.32 16.50
C ILE A 87 -20.47 23.39 17.55
N GLN A 88 -21.46 23.87 18.29
CA GLN A 88 -22.19 23.07 19.27
C GLN A 88 -22.96 21.92 18.59
N GLY A 89 -23.58 22.15 17.46
CA GLY A 89 -24.33 21.12 16.71
C GLY A 89 -23.41 20.01 16.18
N ILE A 90 -22.18 20.31 15.81
CA ILE A 90 -21.21 19.33 15.34
C ILE A 90 -20.60 18.53 16.51
N PHE A 91 -20.09 19.20 17.54
CA PHE A 91 -19.31 18.58 18.61
C PHE A 91 -20.13 18.21 19.85
N PHE A 92 -21.24 18.91 20.10
CA PHE A 92 -22.08 18.73 21.28
C PHE A 92 -23.57 18.67 20.93
N PRO A 93 -23.99 17.83 19.95
CA PRO A 93 -25.36 17.81 19.43
C PRO A 93 -26.42 17.58 20.52
N TYR A 94 -26.10 16.84 21.56
CA TYR A 94 -27.02 16.54 22.68
C TYR A 94 -27.44 17.80 23.45
N LEU A 95 -26.50 18.73 23.66
CA LEU A 95 -26.77 19.98 24.35
C LEU A 95 -27.76 20.86 23.58
N VAL A 96 -27.55 20.98 22.26
CA VAL A 96 -28.43 21.79 21.40
C VAL A 96 -29.81 21.16 21.28
N THR A 97 -29.87 19.84 21.11
CA THR A 97 -31.15 19.11 21.02
C THR A 97 -31.94 19.24 22.34
N ALA A 98 -31.28 19.12 23.49
CA ALA A 98 -31.93 19.32 24.77
C ALA A 98 -32.44 20.75 24.95
N LYS A 99 -31.67 21.76 24.50
CA LYS A 99 -32.10 23.17 24.52
C LYS A 99 -33.37 23.39 23.66
N ILE A 100 -33.37 22.85 22.44
CA ILE A 100 -34.54 22.92 21.54
C ILE A 100 -35.75 22.24 22.17
N ALA A 101 -35.59 21.04 22.73
CA ALA A 101 -36.68 20.31 23.38
C ALA A 101 -37.23 21.02 24.63
N ALA A 102 -36.34 21.66 25.41
CA ALA A 102 -36.74 22.40 26.61
C ALA A 102 -37.38 23.74 26.31
N ALA A 103 -36.98 24.40 25.23
CA ALA A 103 -37.55 25.69 24.83
C ALA A 103 -38.87 25.56 24.06
N ASP A 104 -39.30 24.34 23.70
CA ASP A 104 -40.48 24.07 22.87
C ASP A 104 -40.47 24.87 21.55
N ASP A 105 -39.29 24.95 20.94
CA ASP A 105 -39.01 25.77 19.76
C ASP A 105 -39.85 25.33 18.56
N LYS A 106 -40.37 26.29 17.81
CA LYS A 106 -41.12 26.03 16.58
C LYS A 106 -40.18 25.72 15.44
N ILE A 107 -40.47 24.65 14.69
CA ILE A 107 -39.76 24.31 13.47
C ILE A 107 -40.08 25.31 12.34
N LEU A 108 -39.08 25.73 11.59
CA LEU A 108 -39.28 26.54 10.40
C LEU A 108 -40.01 25.74 9.31
N PRO A 109 -41.03 26.32 8.64
CA PRO A 109 -41.75 25.67 7.54
C PRO A 109 -40.78 25.21 6.46
N GLU A 110 -41.01 24.04 5.87
CA GLU A 110 -40.13 23.46 4.86
C GLU A 110 -39.90 24.35 3.63
N THR A 111 -40.99 25.00 3.17
CA THR A 111 -40.95 25.97 2.06
C THR A 111 -40.09 27.20 2.36
N ASN A 112 -40.08 27.65 3.60
CA ASN A 112 -39.32 28.83 4.02
C ASN A 112 -37.89 28.45 4.44
N TRP A 113 -37.68 27.21 4.92
CA TRP A 113 -36.39 26.77 5.39
C TRP A 113 -35.35 26.64 4.24
N ALA A 114 -35.70 25.98 3.13
CA ALA A 114 -34.82 25.79 2.00
C ALA A 114 -34.53 27.10 1.23
N ASN A 115 -35.44 28.06 1.27
CA ASN A 115 -35.36 29.35 0.57
C ASN A 115 -35.29 30.54 1.53
N SER A 116 -35.01 30.31 2.82
CA SER A 116 -34.88 31.41 3.77
C SER A 116 -33.67 32.26 3.42
N LYS A 117 -33.72 33.54 3.79
CA LYS A 117 -32.60 34.46 3.59
C LYS A 117 -31.35 33.90 4.25
N GLU A 118 -31.47 33.34 5.45
CA GLU A 118 -30.40 32.76 6.25
C GLU A 118 -29.73 31.57 5.54
N MET A 119 -30.51 30.71 4.87
CA MET A 119 -30.02 29.57 4.11
C MET A 119 -29.43 29.94 2.75
N SER A 120 -29.77 31.11 2.21
CA SER A 120 -29.22 31.61 0.95
C SER A 120 -27.93 32.40 1.12
N GLU A 121 -27.70 32.94 2.30
CA GLU A 121 -26.48 33.67 2.63
C GLU A 121 -25.29 32.72 2.80
N ARG A 122 -24.12 33.20 2.42
CA ARG A 122 -22.87 32.50 2.62
C ARG A 122 -22.49 32.42 4.10
N GLU A 123 -22.00 31.28 4.48
CA GLU A 123 -21.56 31.02 5.83
C GLU A 123 -20.05 30.86 5.91
N TRP A 124 -19.52 30.98 7.10
CA TRP A 124 -18.11 30.74 7.37
C TRP A 124 -17.64 29.34 6.91
N GLY A 125 -18.48 28.31 7.06
CA GLY A 125 -18.18 26.95 6.60
C GLY A 125 -17.97 26.88 5.09
N ASP A 126 -18.73 27.63 4.28
CA ASP A 126 -18.58 27.67 2.82
C ASP A 126 -17.20 28.26 2.43
N HIS A 127 -16.76 29.30 3.13
CA HIS A 127 -15.44 29.88 2.96
C HIS A 127 -14.31 28.91 3.34
N LEU A 128 -14.48 28.19 4.45
CA LEU A 128 -13.50 27.19 4.89
C LEU A 128 -13.38 26.05 3.87
N VAL A 129 -14.48 25.54 3.37
CA VAL A 129 -14.48 24.47 2.35
C VAL A 129 -13.81 24.93 1.06
N LEU A 130 -14.12 26.12 0.59
CA LEU A 130 -13.45 26.70 -0.58
C LEU A 130 -11.96 26.88 -0.36
N PHE A 131 -11.55 27.38 0.80
CA PHE A 131 -10.12 27.53 1.15
C PHE A 131 -9.39 26.18 1.22
N LEU A 132 -9.99 25.16 1.80
CA LEU A 132 -9.38 23.83 1.91
C LEU A 132 -9.34 23.09 0.56
N SER A 133 -10.34 23.30 -0.30
CA SER A 133 -10.44 22.59 -1.60
C SER A 133 -9.62 23.25 -2.70
N LEU A 134 -9.67 24.57 -2.80
CA LEU A 134 -8.96 25.38 -3.78
C LEU A 134 -8.36 26.62 -3.09
N PRO A 135 -7.23 26.46 -2.40
CA PRO A 135 -6.65 27.52 -1.57
C PRO A 135 -6.50 28.84 -2.35
N VAL A 136 -7.04 29.90 -1.77
CA VAL A 136 -7.02 31.29 -2.30
C VAL A 136 -7.76 31.45 -3.64
N ILE A 137 -7.40 30.70 -4.68
CA ILE A 137 -7.94 30.87 -6.05
C ILE A 137 -9.45 30.64 -6.10
N GLY A 138 -9.95 29.53 -5.57
CA GLY A 138 -11.39 29.22 -5.58
C GLY A 138 -12.19 30.24 -4.80
N HIS A 139 -11.62 30.73 -3.70
CA HIS A 139 -12.25 31.77 -2.88
C HIS A 139 -12.33 33.11 -3.60
N VAL A 140 -11.23 33.54 -4.22
CA VAL A 140 -11.19 34.79 -5.01
C VAL A 140 -12.16 34.75 -6.19
N ILE A 141 -12.20 33.62 -6.91
CA ILE A 141 -13.15 33.44 -8.02
C ILE A 141 -14.60 33.52 -7.54
N ALA A 142 -14.95 32.79 -6.47
CA ALA A 142 -16.31 32.78 -5.94
C ALA A 142 -16.76 34.18 -5.46
N LEU A 143 -15.87 34.90 -4.74
CA LEU A 143 -16.14 36.28 -4.32
C LEU A 143 -16.28 37.23 -5.49
N SER A 144 -15.43 37.09 -6.53
CA SER A 144 -15.51 37.92 -7.73
C SER A 144 -16.82 37.72 -8.49
N ILE A 145 -17.27 36.48 -8.62
CA ILE A 145 -18.54 36.16 -9.24
C ILE A 145 -19.71 36.72 -8.40
N ASP A 146 -19.67 36.59 -7.07
CA ASP A 146 -20.68 37.17 -6.19
C ASP A 146 -20.75 38.72 -6.31
N ALA A 147 -19.61 39.36 -6.45
CA ALA A 147 -19.55 40.82 -6.63
C ALA A 147 -20.15 41.29 -7.97
N VAL A 148 -19.98 40.50 -9.03
CA VAL A 148 -20.51 40.79 -10.37
C VAL A 148 -21.98 40.42 -10.50
N THR A 149 -22.39 39.28 -9.95
CA THR A 149 -23.78 38.81 -9.98
C THR A 149 -24.51 39.37 -8.76
N ARG A 150 -25.16 40.51 -8.90
CA ARG A 150 -25.94 41.09 -7.80
C ARG A 150 -26.76 40.03 -7.08
N HIS A 151 -26.47 39.82 -5.78
CA HIS A 151 -27.17 38.86 -4.94
C HIS A 151 -28.69 39.14 -4.93
N GLN A 152 -29.48 38.18 -5.35
CA GLN A 152 -30.92 38.26 -5.31
C GLN A 152 -31.42 37.61 -4.00
N PRO A 153 -32.23 38.30 -3.18
CA PRO A 153 -32.80 37.69 -1.98
C PRO A 153 -33.52 36.37 -2.32
N GLY A 154 -33.23 35.32 -1.56
CA GLY A 154 -33.80 33.99 -1.77
C GLY A 154 -33.07 33.09 -2.78
N LYS A 155 -31.99 33.56 -3.42
CA LYS A 155 -31.09 32.73 -4.22
C LYS A 155 -29.78 32.53 -3.49
N LYS A 156 -29.23 31.30 -3.55
CA LYS A 156 -27.91 30.99 -2.97
C LYS A 156 -26.85 31.89 -3.58
N SER A 157 -25.93 32.41 -2.76
CA SER A 157 -24.72 33.07 -3.23
C SER A 157 -23.83 32.07 -3.97
N LYS A 158 -22.97 32.56 -4.88
CA LYS A 158 -22.03 31.67 -5.60
C LYS A 158 -21.03 31.01 -4.66
N VAL A 159 -20.63 31.68 -3.60
CA VAL A 159 -19.76 31.09 -2.56
C VAL A 159 -20.43 29.90 -1.92
N LYS A 160 -21.71 30.03 -1.56
CA LYS A 160 -22.47 28.91 -0.95
C LYS A 160 -22.75 27.79 -1.94
N GLU A 161 -23.11 28.10 -3.18
CA GLU A 161 -23.34 27.10 -4.24
C GLU A 161 -22.07 26.26 -4.49
N TRP A 162 -20.91 26.89 -4.55
CA TRP A 162 -19.63 26.21 -4.71
C TRP A 162 -19.22 25.42 -3.46
N GLY A 163 -19.42 26.00 -2.27
CA GLY A 163 -19.18 25.28 -1.01
C GLY A 163 -19.99 23.99 -0.90
N ASP A 164 -21.32 24.08 -1.12
CA ASP A 164 -22.23 22.92 -1.10
C ASP A 164 -21.81 21.86 -2.16
N SER A 165 -21.44 22.32 -3.38
CA SER A 165 -21.05 21.43 -4.47
C SER A 165 -19.73 20.73 -4.19
N LEU A 166 -18.74 21.44 -3.62
CA LEU A 166 -17.46 20.86 -3.24
C LEU A 166 -17.59 19.86 -2.09
N VAL A 167 -18.38 20.17 -1.07
CA VAL A 167 -18.68 19.20 0.01
C VAL A 167 -19.29 17.94 -0.56
N PHE A 168 -20.30 18.06 -1.42
CA PHE A 168 -20.92 16.91 -2.07
C PHE A 168 -19.90 16.10 -2.88
N ALA A 169 -19.09 16.77 -3.70
CA ALA A 169 -18.07 16.13 -4.54
C ALA A 169 -17.01 15.40 -3.69
N LEU A 170 -16.51 16.03 -2.62
CA LEU A 170 -15.54 15.43 -1.71
C LEU A 170 -16.09 14.20 -1.00
N VAL A 171 -17.34 14.28 -0.50
CA VAL A 171 -17.99 13.14 0.16
C VAL A 171 -18.20 12.00 -0.84
N ALA A 172 -18.77 12.28 -2.01
CA ALA A 172 -19.01 11.27 -3.05
C ALA A 172 -17.70 10.64 -3.53
N ALA A 173 -16.67 11.43 -3.83
CA ALA A 173 -15.35 10.94 -4.24
C ALA A 173 -14.69 10.11 -3.13
N SER A 174 -14.80 10.51 -1.87
CA SER A 174 -14.28 9.77 -0.73
C SER A 174 -14.94 8.40 -0.57
N ILE A 175 -16.28 8.34 -0.73
CA ILE A 175 -17.03 7.08 -0.68
C ILE A 175 -16.57 6.15 -1.82
N ILE A 176 -16.58 6.66 -3.03
CA ILE A 176 -16.22 5.89 -4.22
C ILE A 176 -14.78 5.38 -4.07
N ARG A 177 -13.83 6.25 -3.73
CA ARG A 177 -12.42 5.90 -3.59
C ARG A 177 -12.17 4.90 -2.46
N THR A 178 -12.85 5.05 -1.33
CA THR A 178 -12.65 4.18 -0.17
C THR A 178 -13.27 2.80 -0.36
N TYR A 179 -14.48 2.72 -0.93
CA TYR A 179 -15.28 1.51 -0.88
C TYR A 179 -15.56 0.86 -2.24
N VAL A 180 -15.46 1.58 -3.36
CA VAL A 180 -15.87 1.06 -4.66
C VAL A 180 -14.67 0.80 -5.55
N PHE A 181 -14.02 1.86 -6.03
CA PHE A 181 -12.83 1.74 -6.86
C PHE A 181 -11.88 2.94 -6.66
N GLU A 182 -10.62 2.68 -6.84
CA GLU A 182 -9.57 3.69 -6.71
C GLU A 182 -8.68 3.68 -7.96
N PRO A 183 -8.37 4.88 -8.53
CA PRO A 183 -7.44 4.99 -9.63
C PRO A 183 -5.99 4.93 -9.12
N PHE A 184 -5.15 4.15 -9.82
CA PHE A 184 -3.70 4.07 -9.58
C PHE A 184 -2.94 4.25 -10.88
N GLN A 185 -1.72 4.77 -10.77
CA GLN A 185 -0.78 4.86 -11.88
C GLN A 185 0.33 3.84 -11.68
N ILE A 186 0.77 3.18 -12.76
CA ILE A 186 1.91 2.26 -12.76
C ILE A 186 3.21 3.05 -12.91
N PRO A 187 4.07 3.07 -11.87
CA PRO A 187 5.33 3.82 -11.90
C PRO A 187 6.55 2.97 -12.30
N THR A 188 6.45 1.64 -12.26
CA THR A 188 7.59 0.72 -12.44
C THR A 188 7.28 -0.44 -13.38
N GLY A 189 8.30 -1.00 -14.00
CA GLY A 189 8.19 -2.09 -14.98
C GLY A 189 8.09 -3.51 -14.39
N SER A 190 7.79 -3.67 -13.09
CA SER A 190 7.74 -5.01 -12.45
C SER A 190 6.62 -5.93 -12.95
N MET A 191 5.60 -5.35 -13.59
CA MET A 191 4.50 -6.03 -14.28
C MET A 191 4.55 -5.82 -15.81
N GLU A 192 5.74 -5.48 -16.33
CA GLU A 192 5.96 -5.14 -17.74
C GLU A 192 5.40 -6.23 -18.66
N LYS A 193 4.92 -5.81 -19.82
CA LYS A 193 4.10 -6.56 -20.79
C LYS A 193 2.65 -6.78 -20.36
N THR A 194 2.34 -6.95 -19.09
CA THR A 194 0.95 -6.96 -18.59
C THR A 194 0.48 -5.53 -18.31
N LEU A 195 1.25 -4.79 -17.51
CA LEU A 195 1.01 -3.40 -17.18
C LEU A 195 2.26 -2.59 -17.47
N LEU A 196 2.09 -1.52 -18.24
CA LEU A 196 3.18 -0.67 -18.68
C LEU A 196 3.33 0.56 -17.76
N VAL A 197 4.55 1.04 -17.62
CA VAL A 197 4.79 2.33 -16.95
C VAL A 197 3.97 3.42 -17.64
N GLY A 198 3.20 4.18 -16.86
CA GLY A 198 2.28 5.19 -17.37
C GLY A 198 0.85 4.68 -17.63
N ASP A 199 0.54 3.42 -17.34
CA ASP A 199 -0.84 2.93 -17.28
C ASP A 199 -1.55 3.50 -16.05
N PHE A 200 -2.80 3.92 -16.23
CA PHE A 200 -3.72 4.32 -15.16
C PHE A 200 -4.82 3.26 -15.03
N LEU A 201 -4.95 2.70 -13.85
CA LEU A 201 -5.82 1.56 -13.56
C LEU A 201 -7.02 1.98 -12.72
N PHE A 202 -8.14 1.27 -12.90
CA PHE A 202 -9.17 1.17 -11.87
C PHE A 202 -9.00 -0.13 -11.08
N VAL A 203 -8.87 0.03 -9.77
CA VAL A 203 -8.81 -1.07 -8.81
C VAL A 203 -10.18 -1.24 -8.16
N ASN A 204 -10.80 -2.37 -8.39
CA ASN A 204 -12.12 -2.71 -7.86
C ASN A 204 -11.98 -3.28 -6.44
N LYS A 205 -12.45 -2.52 -5.45
CA LYS A 205 -12.43 -2.92 -4.04
C LYS A 205 -13.60 -3.84 -3.69
N LEU A 206 -14.73 -3.70 -4.40
CA LEU A 206 -15.90 -4.55 -4.18
C LEU A 206 -15.63 -6.01 -4.56
N ALA A 207 -14.67 -6.28 -5.44
CA ALA A 207 -14.32 -7.64 -5.82
C ALA A 207 -14.02 -8.50 -4.58
N TYR A 208 -13.07 -8.07 -3.75
CA TYR A 208 -12.65 -8.79 -2.54
C TYR A 208 -13.30 -8.27 -1.25
N GLY A 209 -14.19 -7.29 -1.37
CA GLY A 209 -14.77 -6.57 -0.24
C GLY A 209 -13.87 -5.41 0.24
N PRO A 210 -14.43 -4.20 0.34
CA PRO A 210 -13.66 -3.04 0.76
C PRO A 210 -13.27 -3.13 2.23
N LYS A 211 -12.07 -2.61 2.54
CA LYS A 211 -11.61 -2.47 3.93
C LYS A 211 -12.23 -1.24 4.58
N VAL A 212 -12.62 -1.37 5.84
CA VAL A 212 -12.87 -0.20 6.69
C VAL A 212 -11.53 0.50 6.94
N PRO A 213 -11.41 1.83 6.75
CA PRO A 213 -10.17 2.53 6.99
C PRO A 213 -9.64 2.31 8.41
N VAL A 214 -8.37 1.93 8.53
CA VAL A 214 -7.68 1.81 9.83
C VAL A 214 -7.49 3.19 10.46
N THR A 215 -7.31 4.23 9.61
CA THR A 215 -7.23 5.63 10.03
C THR A 215 -8.43 6.43 9.52
N PRO A 216 -9.59 6.36 10.20
CA PRO A 216 -10.82 7.00 9.72
C PRO A 216 -10.72 8.53 9.68
N LEU A 217 -9.91 9.12 10.57
CA LEU A 217 -9.65 10.56 10.60
C LEU A 217 -8.47 10.91 9.69
N SER A 218 -8.74 11.01 8.41
CA SER A 218 -7.75 11.35 7.38
C SER A 218 -8.25 12.51 6.52
N TYR A 219 -7.31 13.32 6.01
CA TYR A 219 -7.63 14.37 5.04
C TYR A 219 -8.17 13.72 3.76
N PRO A 220 -9.35 14.14 3.27
CA PRO A 220 -9.99 13.52 2.12
C PRO A 220 -9.08 13.48 0.89
N LEU A 221 -9.08 12.35 0.17
CA LEU A 221 -8.36 12.14 -1.08
C LEU A 221 -6.83 12.24 -1.02
N VAL A 222 -6.24 12.49 0.14
CA VAL A 222 -4.78 12.53 0.33
C VAL A 222 -4.32 11.26 1.03
N HIS A 223 -3.33 10.58 0.46
CA HIS A 223 -2.88 9.29 0.98
C HIS A 223 -2.00 9.41 2.23
N ASN A 224 -0.83 10.03 2.13
CA ASN A 224 0.16 10.07 3.22
C ASN A 224 0.44 11.47 3.75
N THR A 225 0.80 12.39 2.87
CA THR A 225 1.30 13.72 3.22
C THR A 225 0.48 14.79 2.54
N VAL A 226 0.06 15.80 3.29
CA VAL A 226 -0.67 16.93 2.73
C VAL A 226 0.28 17.75 1.85
N PRO A 227 -0.02 17.95 0.56
CA PRO A 227 0.77 18.78 -0.31
C PRO A 227 0.97 20.19 0.28
N TRP A 228 2.12 20.82 0.03
CA TRP A 228 2.55 22.14 0.47
C TRP A 228 2.85 22.31 1.97
N VAL A 229 2.23 21.53 2.87
CA VAL A 229 2.48 21.65 4.32
C VAL A 229 3.46 20.58 4.81
N ASN A 230 3.66 19.54 4.03
CA ASN A 230 4.51 18.38 4.32
C ASN A 230 4.22 17.71 5.67
N THR A 231 2.95 17.73 6.09
CA THR A 231 2.46 17.10 7.32
C THR A 231 1.70 15.82 7.01
N LYS A 232 1.59 14.93 7.98
CA LYS A 232 0.78 13.71 7.84
C LYS A 232 -0.68 14.08 7.51
N SER A 233 -1.27 13.38 6.52
CA SER A 233 -2.67 13.55 6.12
C SER A 233 -3.67 12.85 7.05
N TYR A 234 -3.20 12.18 8.08
CA TYR A 234 -4.02 11.38 8.99
C TYR A 234 -3.57 11.55 10.44
N THR A 235 -4.47 11.26 11.36
CA THR A 235 -4.16 11.19 12.77
C THR A 235 -4.12 9.74 13.23
N SER A 236 -3.24 9.44 14.20
CA SER A 236 -3.20 8.14 14.87
C SER A 236 -4.01 8.11 16.18
N PHE A 237 -4.78 9.17 16.44
CA PHE A 237 -5.60 9.30 17.64
C PHE A 237 -6.68 8.22 17.70
N GLU A 238 -7.28 7.90 16.55
CA GLU A 238 -8.23 6.81 16.41
C GLU A 238 -7.70 5.81 15.38
N LYS A 239 -7.54 4.54 15.78
CA LYS A 239 -7.21 3.42 14.91
C LYS A 239 -8.32 2.38 15.00
N SER A 240 -8.88 2.02 13.86
CA SER A 240 -9.82 0.91 13.77
C SER A 240 -9.08 -0.43 13.65
N GLU A 241 -9.64 -1.48 14.21
CA GLU A 241 -9.18 -2.84 13.95
C GLU A 241 -9.45 -3.21 12.48
N TYR A 242 -8.63 -4.13 11.95
CA TYR A 242 -8.85 -4.62 10.61
C TYR A 242 -10.26 -5.21 10.48
N THR A 243 -11.01 -4.68 9.53
CA THR A 243 -12.33 -5.19 9.17
C THR A 243 -12.53 -5.05 7.67
N ARG A 244 -12.95 -6.13 7.04
CA ARG A 244 -13.31 -6.20 5.62
C ARG A 244 -14.80 -6.45 5.47
N LEU A 245 -15.46 -5.67 4.65
CA LEU A 245 -16.86 -5.88 4.29
C LEU A 245 -16.94 -7.06 3.28
N PRO A 246 -18.09 -7.70 3.14
CA PRO A 246 -18.26 -8.78 2.17
C PRO A 246 -17.91 -8.35 0.75
N GLY A 247 -17.19 -9.20 0.03
CA GLY A 247 -16.85 -9.04 -1.39
C GLY A 247 -17.73 -9.89 -2.30
N PHE A 248 -17.59 -9.68 -3.61
CA PHE A 248 -18.28 -10.52 -4.61
C PHE A 248 -17.51 -11.81 -4.90
N THR A 249 -16.19 -11.81 -4.70
CA THR A 249 -15.30 -12.93 -4.95
C THR A 249 -14.18 -12.95 -3.91
N ASP A 250 -13.52 -14.09 -3.77
CA ASP A 250 -12.26 -14.19 -3.05
C ASP A 250 -11.07 -13.92 -3.98
N VAL A 251 -9.89 -13.66 -3.38
CA VAL A 251 -8.64 -13.57 -4.15
C VAL A 251 -8.33 -14.96 -4.70
N SER A 252 -8.15 -15.06 -6.00
CA SER A 252 -7.88 -16.31 -6.68
C SER A 252 -6.49 -16.34 -7.28
N ASN A 253 -5.98 -17.55 -7.53
CA ASN A 253 -4.73 -17.74 -8.24
C ASN A 253 -4.81 -17.01 -9.59
N TYR A 254 -3.76 -16.25 -9.88
CA TYR A 254 -3.52 -15.49 -11.10
C TYR A 254 -4.20 -14.13 -11.19
N ASP A 255 -5.00 -13.73 -10.20
CA ASP A 255 -5.51 -12.37 -10.11
C ASP A 255 -4.36 -11.35 -10.04
N VAL A 256 -4.53 -10.23 -10.72
CA VAL A 256 -3.65 -9.07 -10.57
C VAL A 256 -4.19 -8.21 -9.41
N VAL A 257 -3.45 -8.21 -8.32
CA VAL A 257 -3.90 -7.68 -7.02
C VAL A 257 -3.12 -6.43 -6.64
N VAL A 258 -3.85 -5.41 -6.18
CA VAL A 258 -3.25 -4.24 -5.53
C VAL A 258 -3.33 -4.44 -4.02
N PHE A 259 -2.21 -4.19 -3.35
CA PHE A 259 -2.06 -4.34 -1.91
C PHE A 259 -1.12 -3.30 -1.33
N ASN A 260 -1.26 -3.02 -0.04
CA ASN A 260 -0.34 -2.16 0.70
C ASN A 260 0.97 -2.91 0.95
N TYR A 261 2.11 -2.22 0.84
CA TYR A 261 3.42 -2.83 0.99
C TYR A 261 3.59 -3.54 2.33
N PRO A 262 4.00 -4.83 2.35
CA PRO A 262 4.10 -5.61 3.56
C PRO A 262 5.42 -5.33 4.30
N SER A 263 5.65 -4.09 4.71
CA SER A 263 6.86 -3.65 5.41
C SER A 263 7.00 -4.20 6.84
N GLY A 264 6.02 -4.94 7.33
CA GLY A 264 5.99 -5.40 8.71
C GLY A 264 5.57 -4.28 9.68
N ASP A 265 6.20 -4.22 10.84
CA ASP A 265 5.92 -3.25 11.89
C ASP A 265 6.56 -1.87 11.63
N THR A 266 7.64 -1.83 10.87
CA THR A 266 8.44 -0.64 10.60
C THR A 266 8.70 -0.44 9.11
N ALA A 267 8.97 0.82 8.75
CA ALA A 267 9.47 1.20 7.44
C ALA A 267 10.60 2.22 7.61
N ILE A 268 11.46 2.32 6.60
CA ILE A 268 12.50 3.34 6.58
C ILE A 268 11.93 4.60 5.92
N TYR A 269 12.20 5.74 6.55
CA TYR A 269 11.92 7.05 5.98
C TYR A 269 13.12 7.52 5.16
N ASP A 270 12.92 7.78 3.88
CA ASP A 270 13.87 8.45 3.01
C ASP A 270 13.31 9.83 2.63
N PRO A 271 13.92 10.93 3.09
CA PRO A 271 13.42 12.28 2.79
C PRO A 271 13.44 12.63 1.29
N ARG A 272 14.19 11.90 0.46
CA ARG A 272 14.18 12.04 -1.00
C ARG A 272 12.92 11.46 -1.64
N MET A 273 12.23 10.59 -0.92
CA MET A 273 11.01 9.89 -1.36
C MET A 273 9.86 10.18 -0.38
N PRO A 274 9.34 11.42 -0.35
CA PRO A 274 8.32 11.83 0.64
C PRO A 274 7.04 11.01 0.55
N ASN A 275 6.80 10.35 -0.58
CA ASN A 275 5.62 9.51 -0.81
C ASN A 275 5.86 8.03 -0.45
N GLY A 276 7.05 7.67 0.03
CA GLY A 276 7.38 6.33 0.48
C GLY A 276 8.64 5.72 -0.13
N LEU A 277 9.04 4.61 0.43
CA LEU A 277 10.25 3.87 0.05
C LEU A 277 9.90 2.81 -1.01
N MET A 278 9.63 3.24 -2.23
CA MET A 278 9.38 2.28 -3.31
C MET A 278 10.60 1.38 -3.54
N GLY A 279 10.40 0.09 -3.40
CA GLY A 279 11.41 -0.94 -3.70
C GLY A 279 12.41 -1.22 -2.59
N HIS A 280 12.25 -0.65 -1.38
CA HIS A 280 13.16 -0.89 -0.26
C HIS A 280 12.51 -1.72 0.84
N ASP A 281 12.99 -2.93 1.05
CA ASP A 281 12.58 -3.78 2.16
C ASP A 281 13.38 -3.41 3.42
N TYR A 282 12.67 -3.13 4.53
CA TYR A 282 13.29 -2.81 5.82
C TYR A 282 14.30 -3.88 6.26
N TYR A 283 13.92 -5.15 6.12
CA TYR A 283 14.78 -6.26 6.56
C TYR A 283 16.03 -6.41 5.69
N GLN A 284 15.95 -6.03 4.40
CA GLN A 284 17.13 -5.98 3.56
C GLN A 284 18.09 -4.89 4.02
N ILE A 285 17.56 -3.70 4.27
CA ILE A 285 18.38 -2.58 4.74
C ILE A 285 18.98 -2.88 6.12
N LEU A 286 18.21 -3.53 7.00
CA LEU A 286 18.72 -3.96 8.31
C LEU A 286 19.93 -4.90 8.18
N ASN A 287 19.87 -5.88 7.26
CA ASN A 287 20.98 -6.78 7.01
C ASN A 287 22.18 -6.06 6.39
N ASP A 288 21.94 -5.16 5.43
CA ASP A 288 23.00 -4.36 4.78
C ASP A 288 23.69 -3.44 5.79
N GLU A 289 22.92 -2.79 6.68
CA GLU A 289 23.46 -1.97 7.78
C GLU A 289 24.24 -2.82 8.80
N ALA A 290 23.71 -3.97 9.18
CA ALA A 290 24.39 -4.89 10.10
C ALA A 290 25.76 -5.34 9.54
N MET A 291 25.80 -5.66 8.24
CA MET A 291 27.04 -5.99 7.53
C MET A 291 28.02 -4.81 7.53
N TYR A 292 27.53 -3.59 7.33
CA TYR A 292 28.35 -2.38 7.34
C TYR A 292 28.94 -2.12 8.73
N TYR A 293 28.14 -2.20 9.82
CA TYR A 293 28.60 -2.03 11.19
C TYR A 293 29.66 -3.07 11.57
N TRP A 294 29.39 -4.35 11.23
CA TRP A 294 30.36 -5.41 11.43
C TRP A 294 31.67 -5.10 10.73
N ARG A 295 31.62 -4.78 9.44
CA ARG A 295 32.80 -4.54 8.62
C ARG A 295 33.65 -3.40 9.19
N LEU A 296 33.05 -2.28 9.55
CA LEU A 296 33.73 -1.14 10.16
C LEU A 296 34.46 -1.52 11.45
N GLU A 297 33.79 -2.24 12.35
CA GLU A 297 34.39 -2.67 13.62
C GLU A 297 35.47 -3.71 13.38
N PHE A 298 35.23 -4.68 12.49
CA PHE A 298 36.17 -5.73 12.16
C PHE A 298 37.46 -5.16 11.53
N GLU A 299 37.35 -4.30 10.53
CA GLU A 299 38.47 -3.67 9.85
C GLU A 299 39.30 -2.83 10.83
N ARG A 300 38.67 -2.05 11.69
CA ARG A 300 39.33 -1.23 12.72
C ARG A 300 40.12 -2.08 13.72
N ASN A 301 39.55 -3.19 14.15
CA ASN A 301 40.17 -4.05 15.16
C ASN A 301 41.19 -5.04 14.59
N ASN A 302 41.21 -5.27 13.27
CA ASN A 302 42.03 -6.28 12.60
C ASN A 302 42.92 -5.71 11.47
N ILE A 303 43.44 -4.49 11.62
CA ILE A 303 44.18 -3.77 10.58
C ILE A 303 45.26 -4.62 9.93
N ASN A 304 46.04 -5.37 10.73
CA ASN A 304 47.14 -6.22 10.24
C ASN A 304 46.62 -7.40 9.38
N LYS A 305 45.47 -7.99 9.75
CA LYS A 305 44.85 -9.06 8.98
C LYS A 305 44.35 -8.53 7.63
N ILE A 306 43.68 -7.36 7.65
CA ILE A 306 43.16 -6.70 6.46
C ILE A 306 44.28 -6.30 5.50
N ARG A 307 45.38 -5.76 6.01
CA ARG A 307 46.55 -5.41 5.20
C ARG A 307 47.09 -6.64 4.48
N LYS A 308 47.32 -7.75 5.22
CA LYS A 308 47.79 -9.00 4.66
C LYS A 308 46.83 -9.59 3.61
N PHE A 309 45.52 -9.55 3.88
CA PHE A 309 44.51 -9.95 2.91
C PHE A 309 44.58 -9.11 1.64
N SER A 310 44.68 -7.77 1.76
CA SER A 310 44.76 -6.87 0.60
C SER A 310 45.95 -7.10 -0.32
N GLU A 311 47.02 -7.70 0.18
CA GLU A 311 48.22 -8.06 -0.60
C GLU A 311 47.97 -9.29 -1.52
N THR A 312 47.03 -10.17 -1.14
CA THR A 312 46.79 -11.46 -1.84
C THR A 312 45.42 -11.50 -2.53
N ALA A 313 44.52 -10.58 -2.21
CA ALA A 313 43.17 -10.56 -2.74
C ALA A 313 43.10 -10.19 -4.22
N SER A 314 42.04 -10.61 -4.89
CA SER A 314 41.76 -10.29 -6.29
C SER A 314 41.74 -8.77 -6.52
N LYS A 315 42.14 -8.36 -7.73
CA LYS A 315 42.02 -6.97 -8.19
C LYS A 315 40.60 -6.63 -8.63
N ASP A 316 39.81 -7.63 -8.98
CA ASP A 316 38.40 -7.45 -9.28
C ASP A 316 37.64 -7.09 -7.98
N PRO A 317 36.89 -5.98 -7.94
CA PRO A 317 36.18 -5.53 -6.72
C PRO A 317 35.13 -6.52 -6.21
N GLU A 318 34.41 -7.18 -7.12
CA GLU A 318 33.35 -8.12 -6.76
C GLU A 318 33.96 -9.43 -6.23
N GLU A 319 34.93 -10.00 -6.94
CA GLU A 319 35.64 -11.20 -6.50
C GLU A 319 36.34 -10.96 -5.16
N ARG A 320 37.00 -9.83 -5.00
CA ARG A 320 37.66 -9.44 -3.74
C ARG A 320 36.66 -9.33 -2.58
N TYR A 321 35.46 -8.84 -2.83
CA TYR A 321 34.41 -8.76 -1.82
C TYR A 321 33.99 -10.16 -1.34
N TYR A 322 33.75 -11.10 -2.25
CA TYR A 322 33.42 -12.48 -1.87
C TYR A 322 34.60 -13.19 -1.16
N GLN A 323 35.84 -13.03 -1.62
CA GLN A 323 37.02 -13.53 -0.92
C GLN A 323 37.14 -12.97 0.50
N PHE A 324 36.81 -11.72 0.71
CA PHE A 324 36.76 -11.10 2.04
C PHE A 324 35.69 -11.77 2.93
N LEU A 325 34.50 -11.98 2.41
CA LEU A 325 33.44 -12.66 3.14
C LEU A 325 33.82 -14.12 3.47
N ASP A 326 34.42 -14.85 2.54
CA ASP A 326 34.83 -16.24 2.78
C ASP A 326 35.96 -16.35 3.80
N THR A 327 36.81 -15.33 3.88
CA THR A 327 37.92 -15.32 4.82
C THR A 327 37.50 -14.91 6.25
N PHE A 328 36.58 -13.98 6.38
CA PHE A 328 36.26 -13.32 7.66
C PHE A 328 34.78 -13.36 8.06
N GLY A 329 33.91 -13.80 7.15
CA GLY A 329 32.45 -13.71 7.33
C GLY A 329 31.87 -14.61 8.42
N GLU A 330 32.61 -15.64 8.89
CA GLU A 330 32.17 -16.45 10.04
C GLU A 330 31.92 -15.57 11.28
N ASP A 331 32.78 -14.58 11.55
CA ASP A 331 32.60 -13.66 12.66
C ASP A 331 31.31 -12.83 12.56
N PHE A 332 30.89 -12.46 11.34
CA PHE A 332 29.61 -11.83 11.09
C PHE A 332 28.44 -12.78 11.37
N ILE A 333 28.52 -14.01 10.85
CA ILE A 333 27.49 -15.04 10.97
C ILE A 333 27.24 -15.37 12.45
N ASP A 334 28.30 -15.60 13.21
CA ASP A 334 28.23 -15.93 14.64
C ASP A 334 27.65 -14.81 15.49
N ASN A 335 27.79 -13.56 15.05
CA ASN A 335 27.36 -12.37 15.78
C ASN A 335 26.24 -11.59 15.09
N ILE A 336 25.52 -12.17 14.13
CA ILE A 336 24.55 -11.47 13.28
C ILE A 336 23.47 -10.71 14.06
N GLU A 337 22.96 -11.28 15.13
CA GLU A 337 21.92 -10.63 15.95
C GLU A 337 22.45 -9.41 16.74
N LYS A 338 23.72 -9.45 17.16
CA LYS A 338 24.41 -8.28 17.72
C LYS A 338 24.44 -7.15 16.69
N TRP A 339 24.85 -7.46 15.46
CA TRP A 339 25.01 -6.48 14.40
C TRP A 339 23.68 -5.91 13.92
N LYS A 340 22.63 -6.73 13.82
CA LYS A 340 21.27 -6.27 13.55
C LYS A 340 20.76 -5.34 14.66
N THR A 341 21.07 -5.62 15.91
CA THR A 341 20.68 -4.77 17.04
C THR A 341 21.37 -3.40 16.96
N GLU A 342 22.67 -3.36 16.69
CA GLU A 342 23.40 -2.11 16.51
C GLU A 342 22.90 -1.31 15.29
N ALA A 343 22.66 -1.99 14.17
CA ALA A 343 22.09 -1.39 12.98
C ALA A 343 20.72 -0.76 13.27
N ARG A 344 19.84 -1.47 13.99
CA ARG A 344 18.51 -0.96 14.37
C ARG A 344 18.60 0.28 15.24
N LYS A 345 19.49 0.29 16.25
CA LYS A 345 19.75 1.48 17.07
C LYS A 345 20.20 2.66 16.22
N GLY A 346 21.09 2.45 15.27
CA GLY A 346 21.51 3.48 14.32
C GLY A 346 20.34 4.03 13.51
N MET A 347 19.50 3.16 12.95
CA MET A 347 18.32 3.56 12.19
C MET A 347 17.28 4.30 13.07
N GLU A 348 17.08 3.90 14.31
CA GLU A 348 16.21 4.60 15.27
C GLU A 348 16.72 6.00 15.59
N SER A 349 18.02 6.21 15.61
CA SER A 349 18.64 7.53 15.76
C SER A 349 18.66 8.37 14.48
N GLY A 350 18.17 7.83 13.38
CA GLY A 350 18.09 8.51 12.06
C GLY A 350 19.37 8.39 11.23
N VAL A 351 20.25 7.42 11.51
CA VAL A 351 21.51 7.22 10.81
C VAL A 351 21.48 5.88 10.06
N THR A 352 21.68 5.91 8.75
CA THR A 352 21.95 4.73 7.92
C THR A 352 23.20 4.98 7.06
N TYR A 353 24.11 4.01 7.01
CA TYR A 353 25.42 4.17 6.38
C TYR A 353 25.51 3.51 5.01
N CYS A 354 24.86 2.38 4.80
CA CYS A 354 24.96 1.67 3.53
C CYS A 354 24.21 2.34 2.36
N ARG A 355 23.48 3.41 2.63
CA ARG A 355 22.83 4.26 1.60
C ARG A 355 23.14 5.73 1.82
N PRO A 356 24.40 6.15 1.68
CA PRO A 356 24.79 7.55 1.86
C PRO A 356 24.06 8.45 0.84
N MET A 357 23.69 9.63 1.27
CA MET A 357 23.18 10.68 0.39
C MET A 357 24.29 11.15 -0.57
N PRO A 358 23.95 11.52 -1.82
CA PRO A 358 24.90 12.19 -2.70
C PRO A 358 25.50 13.43 -2.02
N GLU A 359 26.78 13.71 -2.27
CA GLU A 359 27.55 14.80 -1.63
C GLU A 359 26.84 16.18 -1.60
N LYS A 360 25.99 16.46 -2.58
CA LYS A 360 25.20 17.70 -2.65
C LYS A 360 24.18 17.87 -1.52
N ASN A 361 23.86 16.80 -0.79
CA ASN A 361 22.85 16.78 0.26
C ASN A 361 23.39 16.21 1.58
N GLN A 362 24.66 16.42 1.88
CA GLN A 362 25.33 15.91 3.10
C GLN A 362 24.60 16.29 4.40
N ASN A 363 23.88 17.41 4.43
CA ASN A 363 23.08 17.83 5.58
C ASN A 363 21.85 16.96 5.86
N PHE A 364 21.52 15.99 4.99
CA PHE A 364 20.37 15.09 5.12
C PHE A 364 20.73 13.64 5.49
N VAL A 365 22.02 13.33 5.65
CA VAL A 365 22.48 11.98 6.05
C VAL A 365 21.90 11.56 7.40
N GLU A 366 21.59 12.52 8.26
CA GLU A 366 21.06 12.33 9.60
C GLU A 366 19.56 11.97 9.65
N HIS A 367 18.87 11.87 8.52
CA HIS A 367 17.40 11.77 8.50
C HIS A 367 16.81 10.48 7.95
N TYR A 368 17.62 9.46 7.71
CA TYR A 368 17.10 8.11 7.53
C TYR A 368 16.68 7.56 8.88
N GLY A 369 15.40 7.51 9.13
CA GLY A 369 14.86 7.01 10.38
C GLY A 369 13.81 5.95 10.17
N LEU A 370 13.43 5.30 11.26
CA LEU A 370 12.30 4.38 11.26
C LEU A 370 11.01 5.15 11.40
N ILE A 371 10.03 4.82 10.60
CA ILE A 371 8.67 5.33 10.73
C ILE A 371 7.68 4.18 10.84
N TYR A 372 6.68 4.38 11.67
CA TYR A 372 5.51 3.52 11.70
C TYR A 372 4.41 4.14 10.82
N ARG A 373 3.87 3.34 9.89
CA ARG A 373 2.70 3.71 9.11
C ARG A 373 1.61 2.66 9.27
N PRO A 374 0.36 3.04 9.57
CA PRO A 374 -0.78 2.14 9.50
C PRO A 374 -0.87 1.47 8.12
N VAL A 375 -1.44 0.28 8.05
CA VAL A 375 -1.47 -0.52 6.81
C VAL A 375 -2.10 0.26 5.65
N ASP A 376 -3.20 0.98 5.89
CA ASP A 376 -3.91 1.79 4.89
C ASP A 376 -3.17 3.05 4.44
N LYS A 377 -2.01 3.35 5.03
CA LYS A 377 -1.13 4.48 4.68
C LYS A 377 0.22 4.05 4.10
N ARG A 378 0.42 2.75 3.90
CA ARG A 378 1.61 2.22 3.23
C ARG A 378 1.47 2.32 1.72
N GLU A 379 2.60 2.29 1.03
CA GLU A 379 2.65 2.35 -0.43
C GLU A 379 1.83 1.23 -1.06
N ASN A 380 1.19 1.53 -2.18
CA ASN A 380 0.42 0.54 -2.92
C ASN A 380 1.32 -0.16 -3.95
N TYR A 381 1.31 -1.48 -3.92
CA TYR A 381 2.00 -2.36 -4.85
C TYR A 381 0.99 -3.14 -5.67
N ILE A 382 1.40 -3.55 -6.86
CA ILE A 382 0.61 -4.39 -7.74
C ILE A 382 1.44 -5.57 -8.21
N LYS A 383 0.91 -6.78 -8.03
CA LYS A 383 1.54 -8.05 -8.44
C LYS A 383 0.46 -9.07 -8.80
N ARG A 384 0.90 -10.16 -9.39
CA ARG A 384 0.04 -11.32 -9.64
C ARG A 384 0.03 -12.22 -8.41
N CYS A 385 -1.16 -12.61 -7.95
CA CYS A 385 -1.33 -13.61 -6.92
C CYS A 385 -1.03 -14.98 -7.52
N VAL A 386 0.11 -15.58 -7.21
CA VAL A 386 0.49 -16.88 -7.75
C VAL A 386 0.16 -18.05 -6.83
N ALA A 387 -0.07 -17.77 -5.56
CA ALA A 387 -0.57 -18.75 -4.61
C ALA A 387 -1.45 -18.11 -3.53
N ILE A 388 -2.51 -18.82 -3.16
CA ILE A 388 -3.53 -18.44 -2.18
C ILE A 388 -3.33 -19.22 -0.87
N PRO A 389 -4.05 -18.88 0.22
CA PRO A 389 -3.96 -19.59 1.49
C PRO A 389 -4.10 -21.11 1.32
N GLY A 390 -3.22 -21.85 1.97
CA GLY A 390 -3.17 -23.31 1.92
C GLY A 390 -2.31 -23.91 0.80
N ASP A 391 -2.02 -23.14 -0.27
CA ASP A 391 -1.20 -23.61 -1.38
C ASP A 391 0.25 -23.90 -0.96
N ILE A 392 0.85 -24.89 -1.62
CA ILE A 392 2.26 -25.23 -1.48
C ILE A 392 3.00 -24.71 -2.72
N VAL A 393 4.04 -23.94 -2.49
CA VAL A 393 4.82 -23.28 -3.55
C VAL A 393 6.24 -23.78 -3.58
N GLU A 394 6.77 -23.97 -4.78
CA GLU A 394 8.18 -24.26 -5.04
C GLU A 394 8.58 -23.59 -6.37
N ILE A 395 9.81 -23.10 -6.49
CA ILE A 395 10.34 -22.60 -7.77
C ILE A 395 11.62 -23.37 -8.07
N LYS A 396 11.68 -23.98 -9.25
CA LYS A 396 12.83 -24.71 -9.77
C LYS A 396 13.23 -24.15 -11.14
N GLN A 397 14.44 -23.65 -11.23
CA GLN A 397 14.96 -23.11 -12.51
C GLN A 397 14.00 -22.14 -13.19
N SER A 398 13.47 -21.19 -12.43
CA SER A 398 12.42 -20.22 -12.85
C SER A 398 11.04 -20.82 -13.15
N GLU A 399 10.85 -22.13 -13.02
CA GLU A 399 9.55 -22.78 -13.17
C GLU A 399 8.79 -22.75 -11.84
N LEU A 400 7.60 -22.15 -11.84
CA LEU A 400 6.72 -22.11 -10.69
C LEU A 400 5.90 -23.40 -10.58
N LEU A 401 5.96 -24.04 -9.41
CA LEU A 401 5.11 -25.16 -9.05
C LEU A 401 4.15 -24.72 -7.93
N VAL A 402 2.88 -25.01 -8.10
CA VAL A 402 1.85 -24.80 -7.07
C VAL A 402 1.14 -26.13 -6.84
N ASN A 403 1.14 -26.62 -5.62
CA ASN A 403 0.62 -27.92 -5.24
C ASN A 403 1.20 -29.07 -6.10
N ASP A 404 2.52 -29.04 -6.29
CA ASP A 404 3.31 -29.97 -7.10
C ASP A 404 2.97 -29.99 -8.61
N LYS A 405 2.18 -29.03 -9.08
CA LYS A 405 1.83 -28.88 -10.48
C LYS A 405 2.54 -27.69 -11.08
N LYS A 406 3.20 -27.90 -12.21
CA LYS A 406 3.84 -26.83 -12.97
C LYS A 406 2.77 -25.85 -13.47
N VAL A 407 2.93 -24.60 -13.12
CA VAL A 407 2.08 -23.51 -13.60
C VAL A 407 2.50 -23.16 -15.03
N LYS A 408 1.52 -23.07 -15.94
CA LYS A 408 1.81 -22.56 -17.29
C LYS A 408 2.26 -21.11 -17.21
N PRO A 409 3.31 -20.71 -17.95
CA PRO A 409 3.71 -19.31 -18.02
C PRO A 409 2.54 -18.41 -18.40
N PHE A 410 2.42 -17.28 -17.74
CA PHE A 410 1.42 -16.27 -18.11
C PHE A 410 1.76 -15.68 -19.48
N PRO A 411 0.79 -15.24 -20.28
CA PRO A 411 1.04 -14.74 -21.64
C PRO A 411 2.10 -13.64 -21.70
N HIS A 412 2.12 -12.77 -20.69
CA HIS A 412 3.04 -11.63 -20.61
C HIS A 412 4.18 -11.81 -19.59
N GLN A 413 4.29 -13.00 -18.97
CA GLN A 413 5.43 -13.31 -18.12
C GLN A 413 6.71 -13.27 -18.93
N ASN A 414 7.68 -12.49 -18.51
CA ASN A 414 8.98 -12.45 -19.15
C ASN A 414 10.08 -13.02 -18.24
N LEU A 415 11.03 -13.67 -18.88
CA LEU A 415 12.24 -14.22 -18.29
C LEU A 415 13.45 -13.64 -19.00
N GLN A 416 14.62 -13.73 -18.38
CA GLN A 416 15.85 -13.18 -18.90
C GLN A 416 16.68 -14.26 -19.57
N TYR A 417 17.11 -13.98 -20.81
CA TYR A 417 17.90 -14.90 -21.62
C TYR A 417 19.23 -14.25 -22.02
N GLU A 418 20.30 -15.03 -21.93
CA GLU A 418 21.56 -14.76 -22.62
C GLU A 418 21.40 -15.27 -24.06
N VAL A 419 21.63 -14.39 -25.02
CA VAL A 419 21.44 -14.69 -26.45
C VAL A 419 22.73 -14.44 -27.19
N ASP A 420 23.32 -15.51 -27.73
CA ASP A 420 24.58 -15.48 -28.45
C ASP A 420 24.38 -15.72 -29.95
N ASN A 421 25.40 -15.35 -30.73
CA ASN A 421 25.42 -15.50 -32.20
C ASN A 421 24.25 -14.78 -32.89
N ILE A 422 23.90 -13.61 -32.43
CA ILE A 422 22.82 -12.81 -32.98
C ILE A 422 23.34 -11.41 -33.34
N ILE A 423 22.85 -10.88 -34.46
CA ILE A 423 22.99 -9.49 -34.82
C ILE A 423 21.59 -8.89 -34.78
N LEU A 424 21.32 -8.10 -33.73
CA LEU A 424 20.00 -7.48 -33.57
C LEU A 424 19.76 -6.41 -34.65
N PRO A 425 18.53 -6.29 -35.15
CA PRO A 425 18.11 -5.17 -36.00
C PRO A 425 18.24 -3.82 -35.27
N THR A 426 17.93 -2.74 -35.98
CA THR A 426 17.84 -1.41 -35.36
C THR A 426 16.80 -1.39 -34.24
N SER A 427 16.99 -0.52 -33.22
CA SER A 427 16.08 -0.39 -32.08
C SER A 427 14.62 -0.20 -32.51
N LYS A 428 14.38 0.60 -33.57
CA LYS A 428 13.05 0.80 -34.14
C LYS A 428 12.42 -0.52 -34.63
N ARG A 429 13.23 -1.37 -35.27
CA ARG A 429 12.74 -2.65 -35.79
C ARG A 429 12.56 -3.69 -34.70
N MET A 430 13.37 -3.60 -33.61
CA MET A 430 13.18 -4.42 -32.41
C MET A 430 11.85 -4.09 -31.72
N ASP A 431 11.53 -2.80 -31.61
CA ASP A 431 10.26 -2.34 -31.09
C ASP A 431 9.07 -2.77 -31.96
N GLU A 432 9.08 -2.42 -33.27
CA GLU A 432 7.98 -2.69 -34.20
C GLU A 432 7.68 -4.20 -34.37
N LYS A 433 8.71 -5.07 -34.39
CA LYS A 433 8.55 -6.51 -34.67
C LYS A 433 8.38 -7.36 -33.42
N TYR A 434 9.11 -7.03 -32.35
CA TYR A 434 9.18 -7.87 -31.16
C TYR A 434 8.66 -7.16 -29.90
N ASP A 435 8.26 -5.89 -29.98
CA ASP A 435 7.88 -5.08 -28.83
C ASP A 435 9.00 -5.07 -27.76
N LEU A 436 10.26 -4.84 -28.20
CA LEU A 436 11.45 -4.79 -27.36
C LEU A 436 12.16 -3.44 -27.51
N GLU A 437 12.27 -2.71 -26.41
CA GLU A 437 12.87 -1.37 -26.36
C GLU A 437 14.13 -1.35 -25.49
N ILE A 438 15.10 -0.50 -25.86
CA ILE A 438 16.33 -0.26 -25.06
C ILE A 438 15.99 0.53 -23.79
N HIS A 439 15.02 1.45 -23.87
CA HIS A 439 14.60 2.31 -22.78
C HIS A 439 13.08 2.34 -22.70
N ARG A 440 12.49 1.37 -21.98
CA ARG A 440 11.05 1.33 -21.82
C ARG A 440 10.61 2.16 -20.61
N GLY A 441 9.64 3.05 -20.85
CA GLY A 441 8.92 3.73 -19.76
C GLY A 441 9.78 4.61 -18.87
N GLY A 442 10.93 5.11 -19.33
CA GLY A 442 11.80 5.99 -18.54
C GLY A 442 12.62 5.28 -17.46
N THR A 443 12.59 3.96 -17.41
CA THR A 443 13.48 3.18 -16.57
C THR A 443 14.85 3.04 -17.25
N GLN A 444 15.93 3.01 -16.47
CA GLN A 444 17.28 2.78 -17.00
C GLN A 444 17.46 1.35 -17.57
N ASN A 445 16.53 0.44 -17.26
CA ASN A 445 16.58 -0.96 -17.67
C ASN A 445 15.62 -1.16 -18.86
N GLY A 446 16.17 -1.20 -20.06
CA GLY A 446 15.43 -1.64 -21.26
C GLY A 446 15.18 -3.15 -21.26
N ASP A 447 14.48 -3.60 -22.31
CA ASP A 447 14.19 -5.02 -22.51
C ASP A 447 15.45 -5.80 -22.91
N TYR A 448 16.49 -5.14 -23.40
CA TYR A 448 17.75 -5.79 -23.81
C TYR A 448 18.97 -4.87 -23.67
N TYR A 449 20.14 -5.47 -23.45
CA TYR A 449 21.42 -4.79 -23.42
C TYR A 449 22.56 -5.68 -23.95
N VAL A 450 23.60 -5.04 -24.47
CA VAL A 450 24.77 -5.70 -25.08
C VAL A 450 25.72 -6.20 -24.01
N LEU A 451 26.16 -7.45 -24.09
CA LEU A 451 27.20 -8.00 -23.21
C LEU A 451 28.59 -7.73 -23.76
N SER A 452 28.91 -8.26 -24.94
CA SER A 452 30.23 -8.08 -25.54
C SER A 452 30.18 -8.21 -27.05
N GLY A 453 31.06 -7.47 -27.77
CA GLY A 453 31.32 -7.63 -29.18
C GLY A 453 30.12 -7.42 -30.13
N GLY A 454 28.96 -6.99 -29.65
CA GLY A 454 27.76 -6.77 -30.45
C GLY A 454 27.10 -8.03 -31.01
N LYS A 455 27.47 -9.22 -30.48
CA LYS A 455 26.89 -10.52 -30.84
C LYS A 455 26.28 -11.30 -29.69
N SER A 456 26.47 -10.81 -28.46
CA SER A 456 25.93 -11.39 -27.24
C SER A 456 25.13 -10.34 -26.48
N TYR A 457 23.92 -10.70 -26.08
CA TYR A 457 22.95 -9.81 -25.43
C TYR A 457 22.29 -10.50 -24.25
N ILE A 458 21.86 -9.72 -23.28
CA ILE A 458 20.84 -10.16 -22.32
C ILE A 458 19.51 -9.55 -22.76
N ILE A 459 18.48 -10.39 -22.90
CA ILE A 459 17.17 -9.99 -23.41
C ILE A 459 16.09 -10.54 -22.49
N ASN A 460 15.14 -9.69 -22.09
CA ASN A 460 13.92 -10.07 -21.38
C ASN A 460 12.86 -10.46 -22.40
N LEU A 461 12.43 -11.70 -22.38
CA LEU A 461 11.51 -12.24 -23.39
C LEU A 461 10.29 -12.92 -22.75
N THR A 462 9.12 -12.64 -23.28
CA THR A 462 7.95 -13.52 -23.11
C THR A 462 8.12 -14.78 -23.96
N GLN A 463 7.32 -15.81 -23.66
CA GLN A 463 7.38 -17.06 -24.43
C GLN A 463 7.10 -16.85 -25.94
N ASP A 464 6.18 -15.95 -26.27
CA ASP A 464 5.84 -15.64 -27.67
C ASP A 464 6.97 -14.89 -28.39
N GLN A 465 7.60 -13.94 -27.72
CA GLN A 465 8.77 -13.23 -28.25
C GLN A 465 9.95 -14.19 -28.46
N LEU A 466 10.22 -15.07 -27.49
CA LEU A 466 11.25 -16.10 -27.60
C LEU A 466 11.01 -17.01 -28.82
N ASN A 467 9.77 -17.48 -29.00
CA ASN A 467 9.42 -18.33 -30.13
C ASN A 467 9.60 -17.59 -31.47
N LYS A 468 9.13 -16.33 -31.58
CA LYS A 468 9.35 -15.50 -32.78
C LYS A 468 10.83 -15.30 -33.08
N MET A 469 11.63 -14.96 -32.06
CA MET A 469 13.06 -14.71 -32.26
C MET A 469 13.82 -15.99 -32.66
N LYS A 470 13.46 -17.15 -32.11
CA LYS A 470 14.06 -18.44 -32.53
C LYS A 470 13.78 -18.78 -33.98
N ILE A 471 12.60 -18.41 -34.52
CA ILE A 471 12.27 -18.59 -35.91
C ILE A 471 13.07 -17.64 -36.80
N ASP A 472 13.18 -16.38 -36.41
CA ASP A 472 13.86 -15.34 -37.20
C ASP A 472 15.39 -15.43 -37.15
N PHE A 473 15.93 -16.00 -36.06
CA PHE A 473 17.37 -16.13 -35.82
C PHE A 473 17.72 -17.59 -35.46
N PRO A 474 17.65 -18.50 -36.44
CA PRO A 474 17.83 -19.94 -36.20
C PRO A 474 19.26 -20.30 -35.73
N GLU A 475 20.26 -19.46 -36.03
CA GLU A 475 21.66 -19.65 -35.63
C GLU A 475 21.96 -19.12 -34.22
N ALA A 476 21.02 -18.37 -33.61
CA ALA A 476 21.20 -17.80 -32.30
C ALA A 476 20.97 -18.84 -31.19
N SER A 477 21.78 -18.79 -30.15
CA SER A 477 21.62 -19.59 -28.93
C SER A 477 20.87 -18.78 -27.90
N PHE A 478 19.77 -19.33 -27.36
CA PHE A 478 18.97 -18.72 -26.31
C PHE A 478 19.09 -19.54 -25.02
N LYS A 479 19.84 -19.06 -24.06
CA LYS A 479 20.06 -19.71 -22.78
C LYS A 479 19.33 -18.94 -21.67
N LEU A 480 18.42 -19.60 -20.94
CA LEU A 480 17.78 -19.01 -19.77
C LEU A 480 18.84 -18.70 -18.70
N ILE A 481 18.83 -17.48 -18.18
CA ILE A 481 19.74 -17.11 -17.10
C ILE A 481 19.19 -17.70 -15.81
N LEU A 482 19.99 -18.56 -15.19
CA LEU A 482 19.70 -19.15 -13.90
C LEU A 482 20.72 -18.65 -12.88
N THR A 483 20.27 -18.34 -11.69
CA THR A 483 21.16 -18.03 -10.58
C THR A 483 21.62 -19.34 -9.96
N GLU A 484 22.93 -19.57 -9.93
CA GLU A 484 23.47 -20.77 -9.30
C GLU A 484 23.06 -20.84 -7.84
N ARG A 485 22.53 -21.99 -7.48
CA ARG A 485 22.15 -22.32 -6.11
C ARG A 485 23.20 -23.25 -5.52
N TYR A 486 23.73 -22.85 -4.38
CA TYR A 486 24.53 -23.77 -3.60
C TYR A 486 23.65 -24.95 -3.13
N VAL A 487 24.08 -26.16 -3.44
CA VAL A 487 23.44 -27.39 -2.95
C VAL A 487 24.37 -28.02 -1.92
N PRO A 488 24.07 -27.92 -0.61
CA PRO A 488 24.89 -28.58 0.40
C PRO A 488 24.86 -30.08 0.17
N ASN A 489 26.02 -30.71 0.23
CA ASN A 489 26.14 -32.14 0.30
C ASN A 489 26.98 -32.52 1.54
N ASP A 490 26.98 -33.80 1.91
CA ASP A 490 27.67 -34.27 3.12
C ASP A 490 29.17 -33.94 3.17
N SER A 491 29.75 -33.55 2.03
CA SER A 491 31.17 -33.27 1.88
C SER A 491 31.51 -31.79 1.72
N ILE A 492 30.52 -30.93 1.37
CA ILE A 492 30.75 -29.51 1.06
C ILE A 492 29.84 -28.66 1.92
N LYS A 493 30.44 -27.89 2.84
CA LYS A 493 29.73 -26.88 3.64
C LYS A 493 29.61 -25.60 2.84
N ALA A 494 28.49 -24.86 3.07
CA ALA A 494 28.34 -23.51 2.52
C ALA A 494 29.46 -22.61 3.00
N THR A 495 30.00 -21.80 2.09
CA THR A 495 30.94 -20.75 2.47
C THR A 495 30.24 -19.59 3.16
N PRO A 496 30.92 -18.77 3.96
CA PRO A 496 30.31 -17.58 4.57
C PRO A 496 29.66 -16.65 3.55
N SER A 497 30.25 -16.46 2.38
CA SER A 497 29.69 -15.61 1.33
C SER A 497 28.37 -16.17 0.78
N GLU A 498 28.27 -17.48 0.61
CA GLU A 498 27.04 -18.16 0.18
C GLU A 498 25.93 -18.04 1.22
N MET A 499 26.26 -18.24 2.50
CA MET A 499 25.29 -18.08 3.61
C MET A 499 24.79 -16.63 3.69
N ILE A 500 25.67 -15.65 3.55
CA ILE A 500 25.30 -14.23 3.57
C ILE A 500 24.43 -13.86 2.36
N LYS A 501 24.68 -14.43 1.17
CA LYS A 501 23.81 -14.24 0.00
C LYS A 501 22.36 -14.67 0.23
N ASN A 502 22.11 -15.65 1.11
CA ASN A 502 20.77 -16.09 1.46
C ASN A 502 19.92 -14.97 2.11
N LEU A 503 20.54 -13.94 2.69
CA LEU A 503 19.84 -12.79 3.27
C LEU A 503 19.19 -11.88 2.22
N ASN A 504 19.45 -12.07 0.92
CA ASN A 504 18.85 -11.27 -0.15
C ASN A 504 17.40 -11.67 -0.47
N TYR A 505 17.05 -12.94 -0.25
CA TYR A 505 15.73 -13.46 -0.58
C TYR A 505 15.02 -13.98 0.67
N TYR A 506 13.67 -13.89 0.63
CA TYR A 506 12.86 -14.38 1.73
C TYR A 506 13.14 -15.88 2.00
N PRO A 507 13.22 -16.32 3.25
CA PRO A 507 12.91 -15.64 4.50
C PRO A 507 14.06 -14.81 5.08
N LYS A 508 15.14 -14.55 4.33
CA LYS A 508 16.34 -13.79 4.75
C LYS A 508 17.04 -14.45 5.94
N ASP A 509 17.19 -15.74 5.84
CA ASP A 509 17.83 -16.61 6.83
C ASP A 509 19.12 -17.21 6.25
N LEU A 510 20.19 -17.27 7.05
CA LEU A 510 21.51 -17.75 6.63
C LEU A 510 21.49 -19.18 6.08
N TYR A 511 20.56 -20.00 6.56
CA TYR A 511 20.48 -21.43 6.25
C TYR A 511 19.44 -21.77 5.19
N VAL A 512 18.64 -20.81 4.75
CA VAL A 512 17.61 -21.02 3.71
C VAL A 512 18.09 -20.48 2.38
N ASN A 513 18.63 -21.37 1.56
CA ASN A 513 19.23 -21.05 0.27
C ASN A 513 18.15 -20.88 -0.81
N ASN A 514 17.68 -19.63 -0.97
CA ASN A 514 16.77 -19.21 -2.02
C ASN A 514 17.46 -18.22 -2.98
N THR A 515 17.10 -18.30 -4.26
CA THR A 515 17.57 -17.36 -5.29
C THR A 515 16.38 -16.81 -6.07
N ILE A 516 16.61 -15.87 -6.99
CA ILE A 516 15.55 -15.36 -7.86
C ILE A 516 14.91 -16.44 -8.73
N THR A 517 15.67 -17.49 -9.08
CA THR A 517 15.26 -18.59 -9.97
C THR A 517 14.87 -19.87 -9.23
N ASP A 518 15.21 -19.98 -7.95
CA ASP A 518 14.99 -21.19 -7.19
C ASP A 518 14.54 -20.89 -5.76
N PHE A 519 13.39 -21.41 -5.38
CA PHE A 519 12.82 -21.29 -4.04
C PHE A 519 12.51 -22.65 -3.45
N ASN A 520 12.93 -22.86 -2.20
CA ASN A 520 12.57 -24.04 -1.45
C ASN A 520 11.06 -24.14 -1.26
N ARG A 521 10.58 -25.37 -1.15
CA ARG A 521 9.17 -25.69 -0.90
C ARG A 521 8.69 -25.08 0.41
N PHE A 522 7.56 -24.37 0.39
CA PHE A 522 6.90 -23.79 1.55
C PHE A 522 5.39 -23.79 1.37
N GLN A 523 4.65 -23.69 2.47
CA GLN A 523 3.20 -23.56 2.45
C GLN A 523 2.79 -22.12 2.73
N VAL A 524 1.82 -21.62 1.96
CA VAL A 524 1.18 -20.31 2.19
C VAL A 524 0.19 -20.46 3.34
N PRO A 525 0.33 -19.70 4.45
CA PRO A 525 -0.53 -19.88 5.62
C PRO A 525 -1.99 -19.52 5.36
N GLU A 526 -2.87 -20.30 5.99
CA GLU A 526 -4.31 -20.09 5.96
C GLU A 526 -4.83 -19.76 7.37
N LYS A 527 -5.80 -18.87 7.44
CA LYS A 527 -6.46 -18.50 8.71
C LYS A 527 -7.05 -19.71 9.42
N GLY A 528 -6.72 -19.86 10.70
CA GLY A 528 -7.15 -21.00 11.51
C GLY A 528 -6.31 -22.27 11.32
N GLN A 529 -5.40 -22.30 10.34
CA GLN A 529 -4.49 -23.41 10.17
C GLN A 529 -3.47 -23.43 11.30
N THR A 530 -3.29 -24.62 11.91
CA THR A 530 -2.23 -24.86 12.90
C THR A 530 -1.10 -25.64 12.25
N ILE A 531 0.12 -25.11 12.38
CA ILE A 531 1.33 -25.78 11.90
C ILE A 531 2.20 -26.20 13.08
N LYS A 532 2.95 -27.28 12.89
CA LYS A 532 4.03 -27.65 13.81
C LYS A 532 5.26 -26.79 13.52
N LEU A 533 5.77 -26.13 14.54
CA LEU A 533 7.00 -25.33 14.46
C LEU A 533 8.23 -26.21 14.71
N SER A 534 9.27 -25.97 13.92
CA SER A 534 10.58 -26.59 14.07
C SER A 534 11.67 -25.60 13.69
N LYS A 535 12.93 -25.93 13.99
CA LYS A 535 14.08 -25.12 13.54
C LYS A 535 14.15 -25.02 12.01
N ASP A 536 13.63 -26.02 11.28
CA ASP A 536 13.71 -26.08 9.82
C ASP A 536 12.68 -25.17 9.13
N ASN A 537 11.56 -24.88 9.80
CA ASN A 537 10.48 -24.11 9.18
C ASN A 537 10.20 -22.74 9.82
N ILE A 538 10.70 -22.49 11.03
CA ILE A 538 10.42 -21.24 11.75
C ILE A 538 10.85 -19.99 10.95
N ALA A 539 11.92 -20.08 10.19
CA ALA A 539 12.42 -19.00 9.36
C ALA A 539 11.33 -18.43 8.43
N TRP A 540 10.49 -19.30 7.84
CA TRP A 540 9.40 -18.89 6.94
C TRP A 540 8.29 -18.13 7.63
N TYR A 541 8.06 -18.38 8.92
CA TYR A 541 6.90 -17.83 9.66
C TYR A 541 7.28 -16.79 10.71
N ARG A 542 8.58 -16.60 10.98
CA ARG A 542 9.09 -15.65 11.98
C ARG A 542 8.50 -14.25 11.79
N ARG A 543 8.52 -13.72 10.55
CA ARG A 543 7.97 -12.40 10.23
C ARG A 543 6.45 -12.34 10.38
N ILE A 544 5.75 -13.42 10.06
CA ILE A 544 4.30 -13.52 10.24
C ILE A 544 3.96 -13.37 11.72
N ILE A 545 4.57 -14.22 12.54
CA ILE A 545 4.32 -14.27 13.99
C ILE A 545 4.63 -12.92 14.64
N THR A 546 5.78 -12.31 14.30
CA THR A 546 6.23 -11.09 14.97
C THR A 546 5.62 -9.82 14.38
N ALA A 547 5.78 -9.59 13.07
CA ALA A 547 5.48 -8.31 12.45
C ALA A 547 4.02 -8.15 12.01
N TYR A 548 3.34 -9.24 11.65
CA TYR A 548 1.96 -9.18 11.17
C TYR A 548 0.95 -9.56 12.24
N GLU A 549 1.24 -10.55 13.07
CA GLU A 549 0.32 -11.00 14.12
C GLU A 549 0.69 -10.47 15.51
N GLY A 550 1.82 -9.74 15.63
CA GLY A 550 2.15 -8.92 16.80
C GLY A 550 2.63 -9.68 18.03
N HIS A 551 3.08 -10.93 17.85
CA HIS A 551 3.61 -11.74 18.93
C HIS A 551 5.12 -11.55 19.15
N THR A 552 5.59 -11.80 20.35
CA THR A 552 7.02 -11.90 20.63
C THR A 552 7.52 -13.31 20.34
N LEU A 553 8.63 -13.44 19.60
CA LEU A 553 9.23 -14.72 19.25
C LEU A 553 10.66 -14.77 19.80
N SER A 554 11.02 -15.86 20.49
CA SER A 554 12.42 -16.15 20.82
C SER A 554 12.74 -17.62 20.55
N GLU A 555 13.85 -17.82 19.86
CA GLU A 555 14.39 -19.13 19.52
C GLU A 555 15.54 -19.43 20.48
N ARG A 556 15.43 -20.51 21.25
CA ARG A 556 16.42 -20.93 22.25
C ARG A 556 16.93 -22.33 21.91
N GLU A 557 17.99 -22.75 22.54
CA GLU A 557 18.54 -24.09 22.35
C GLU A 557 17.52 -25.19 22.64
N ASP A 558 16.68 -24.98 23.65
CA ASP A 558 15.69 -25.93 24.15
C ASP A 558 14.33 -25.83 23.43
N GLY A 559 14.12 -24.87 22.51
CA GLY A 559 12.88 -24.75 21.73
C GLY A 559 12.46 -23.33 21.37
N ILE A 560 11.28 -23.24 20.79
CA ILE A 560 10.65 -21.99 20.32
C ILE A 560 9.71 -21.46 21.40
N TYR A 561 9.77 -20.16 21.65
CA TYR A 561 8.92 -19.46 22.61
C TYR A 561 8.15 -18.34 21.92
N ILE A 562 6.81 -18.35 22.08
CA ILE A 562 5.91 -17.28 21.62
C ILE A 562 5.23 -16.67 22.85
N ASP A 563 5.32 -15.35 22.99
CA ASP A 563 4.83 -14.58 24.16
C ASP A 563 5.34 -15.15 25.49
N GLY A 564 6.61 -15.57 25.49
CA GLY A 564 7.28 -16.13 26.65
C GLY A 564 6.89 -17.57 26.99
N LYS A 565 5.98 -18.21 26.23
CA LYS A 565 5.56 -19.61 26.42
C LYS A 565 6.25 -20.51 25.41
N LYS A 566 6.83 -21.62 25.90
CA LYS A 566 7.38 -22.65 25.02
C LYS A 566 6.25 -23.32 24.23
N THR A 567 6.41 -23.40 22.91
CA THR A 567 5.43 -24.01 22.01
C THR A 567 6.12 -24.74 20.86
N ASP A 568 5.46 -25.77 20.35
CA ASP A 568 5.86 -26.49 19.15
C ASP A 568 4.86 -26.32 17.99
N SER A 569 3.89 -25.43 18.16
CA SER A 569 2.85 -25.19 17.16
C SER A 569 2.40 -23.74 17.15
N TYR A 570 1.84 -23.30 16.01
CA TYR A 570 1.28 -21.97 15.84
C TYR A 570 0.03 -22.01 14.96
N THR A 571 -1.00 -21.24 15.35
CA THR A 571 -2.25 -21.10 14.61
C THR A 571 -2.33 -19.69 14.02
N PHE A 572 -2.44 -19.59 12.70
CA PHE A 572 -2.50 -18.30 12.02
C PHE A 572 -3.84 -17.60 12.22
N SER A 573 -3.80 -16.30 12.49
CA SER A 573 -5.00 -15.45 12.69
C SER A 573 -5.55 -14.85 11.40
N MET A 574 -4.74 -14.81 10.32
CA MET A 574 -5.09 -14.23 9.03
C MET A 574 -4.75 -15.17 7.88
N ASN A 575 -5.32 -14.88 6.70
CA ASN A 575 -4.92 -15.46 5.43
C ASN A 575 -3.68 -14.74 4.88
N TYR A 576 -2.85 -15.49 4.13
CA TYR A 576 -1.66 -14.96 3.47
C TYR A 576 -1.64 -15.33 1.99
N TYR A 577 -0.94 -14.52 1.21
CA TYR A 577 -0.85 -14.68 -0.23
C TYR A 577 0.61 -14.59 -0.68
N TRP A 578 0.92 -15.24 -1.81
CA TRP A 578 2.22 -15.13 -2.44
C TRP A 578 2.11 -14.40 -3.77
N MET A 579 2.76 -13.24 -3.86
CA MET A 579 2.62 -12.28 -4.95
C MET A 579 3.91 -12.22 -5.76
N MET A 580 3.82 -12.38 -7.09
CA MET A 580 4.98 -12.26 -7.98
C MET A 580 4.70 -11.31 -9.14
N GLY A 581 5.74 -10.58 -9.56
CA GLY A 581 5.67 -9.74 -10.77
C GLY A 581 5.79 -10.58 -12.04
N ASP A 582 5.14 -10.14 -13.12
CA ASP A 582 5.22 -10.81 -14.41
C ASP A 582 6.59 -10.60 -15.07
N ASN A 583 7.26 -9.47 -14.78
CA ASN A 583 8.67 -9.24 -15.11
C ASN A 583 9.57 -9.90 -14.05
N ARG A 584 9.81 -11.19 -14.20
CA ARG A 584 10.38 -12.07 -13.16
C ARG A 584 11.73 -11.64 -12.63
N TYR A 585 12.61 -11.09 -13.47
CA TYR A 585 13.98 -10.68 -13.08
C TYR A 585 14.05 -9.21 -12.65
N ASN A 586 13.02 -8.42 -12.95
CA ASN A 586 12.96 -7.00 -12.60
C ASN A 586 11.76 -6.71 -11.68
N SER A 587 11.56 -7.56 -10.69
CA SER A 587 10.46 -7.44 -9.73
C SER A 587 10.93 -7.67 -8.31
N ALA A 588 10.84 -6.63 -7.48
CA ALA A 588 10.76 -6.82 -6.04
C ALA A 588 9.35 -7.32 -5.72
N ASP A 589 9.24 -8.55 -5.22
CA ASP A 589 7.97 -9.23 -4.92
C ASP A 589 8.11 -10.18 -3.72
N SER A 590 7.20 -11.12 -3.53
CA SER A 590 7.22 -12.02 -2.37
C SER A 590 8.52 -12.83 -2.23
N ARG A 591 9.28 -12.99 -3.30
CA ARG A 591 10.63 -13.58 -3.22
C ARG A 591 11.60 -12.71 -2.40
N VAL A 592 11.32 -11.42 -2.24
CA VAL A 592 12.13 -10.46 -1.48
C VAL A 592 11.53 -10.19 -0.11
N TRP A 593 10.23 -9.84 -0.03
CA TRP A 593 9.59 -9.44 1.22
C TRP A 593 8.72 -10.52 1.88
N GLY A 594 8.45 -11.64 1.22
CA GLY A 594 7.66 -12.75 1.76
C GLY A 594 6.16 -12.61 1.54
N PHE A 595 5.39 -13.15 2.48
CA PHE A 595 3.94 -13.22 2.41
C PHE A 595 3.27 -11.86 2.51
N VAL A 596 2.14 -11.72 1.81
CA VAL A 596 1.24 -10.57 1.89
C VAL A 596 0.02 -10.96 2.73
N PRO A 597 -0.19 -10.32 3.90
CA PRO A 597 -1.36 -10.60 4.74
C PRO A 597 -2.66 -10.10 4.11
N GLU A 598 -3.79 -10.71 4.47
CA GLU A 598 -5.11 -10.33 3.95
C GLU A 598 -5.52 -8.88 4.26
N ASP A 599 -5.07 -8.33 5.39
CA ASP A 599 -5.34 -6.94 5.77
C ASP A 599 -4.62 -5.91 4.89
N HIS A 600 -3.60 -6.35 4.13
CA HIS A 600 -2.88 -5.52 3.15
C HIS A 600 -3.58 -5.49 1.78
N ILE A 601 -4.44 -6.45 1.45
CA ILE A 601 -5.12 -6.49 0.15
C ILE A 601 -6.06 -5.29 -0.02
N VAL A 602 -5.87 -4.53 -1.10
CA VAL A 602 -6.67 -3.34 -1.44
C VAL A 602 -7.81 -3.71 -2.38
N GLY A 603 -7.52 -4.40 -3.48
CA GLY A 603 -8.52 -4.78 -4.46
C GLY A 603 -7.95 -5.42 -5.72
N LYS A 604 -8.85 -5.78 -6.65
CA LYS A 604 -8.50 -6.39 -7.94
C LYS A 604 -8.24 -5.31 -8.99
N ALA A 605 -7.10 -5.34 -9.64
CA ALA A 605 -6.86 -4.51 -10.82
C ALA A 605 -7.78 -4.99 -11.94
N SER A 606 -8.68 -4.13 -12.40
CA SER A 606 -9.75 -4.57 -13.32
C SER A 606 -9.59 -4.02 -14.73
N MET A 607 -9.16 -2.78 -14.88
CA MET A 607 -9.11 -2.12 -16.18
C MET A 607 -8.05 -1.03 -16.23
N VAL A 608 -7.35 -0.94 -17.35
CA VAL A 608 -6.58 0.24 -17.74
C VAL A 608 -7.54 1.23 -18.39
N TRP A 609 -7.79 2.38 -17.76
CA TRP A 609 -8.71 3.38 -18.29
C TRP A 609 -8.00 4.46 -19.11
N PHE A 610 -6.71 4.68 -18.86
CA PHE A 610 -5.86 5.61 -19.59
C PHE A 610 -4.42 5.10 -19.58
N SER A 611 -3.66 5.36 -20.64
CA SER A 611 -2.25 5.00 -20.76
C SER A 611 -1.48 6.07 -21.51
N LYS A 612 -0.36 6.51 -20.92
CA LYS A 612 0.51 7.51 -21.53
C LYS A 612 1.97 7.08 -21.38
N ASP A 613 2.62 6.86 -22.51
CA ASP A 613 4.06 6.68 -22.53
C ASP A 613 4.77 8.00 -22.18
N PRO A 614 5.82 7.98 -21.34
CA PRO A 614 6.58 9.20 -21.03
C PRO A 614 7.19 9.90 -22.25
N TYR A 615 7.49 9.14 -23.32
CA TYR A 615 8.19 9.66 -24.51
C TYR A 615 7.34 9.66 -25.78
N GLN A 616 6.48 8.64 -25.97
CA GLN A 616 5.73 8.42 -27.20
C GLN A 616 4.29 8.98 -27.16
N GLY A 617 3.80 9.40 -25.98
CA GLY A 617 2.47 9.99 -25.83
C GLY A 617 1.39 8.98 -25.43
N ILE A 618 0.14 9.18 -25.89
CA ILE A 618 -1.00 8.37 -25.49
C ILE A 618 -0.99 7.03 -26.25
N ARG A 619 -1.08 5.93 -25.49
CA ARG A 619 -1.27 4.57 -26.04
C ARG A 619 -2.77 4.29 -26.20
N TRP A 620 -3.30 4.62 -27.36
CA TRP A 620 -4.74 4.53 -27.65
C TRP A 620 -5.27 3.10 -27.57
N GLU A 621 -4.46 2.10 -27.94
CA GLU A 621 -4.79 0.68 -27.95
C GLU A 621 -4.99 0.10 -26.54
N ARG A 622 -4.50 0.81 -25.51
CA ARG A 622 -4.63 0.39 -24.11
C ARG A 622 -5.80 1.03 -23.38
N LEU A 623 -6.53 1.95 -24.02
CA LEU A 623 -7.69 2.57 -23.39
C LEU A 623 -8.79 1.55 -23.13
N PHE A 624 -9.31 1.54 -21.90
CA PHE A 624 -10.38 0.65 -21.44
C PHE A 624 -10.07 -0.86 -21.59
N THR A 625 -8.78 -1.23 -21.56
CA THR A 625 -8.35 -2.63 -21.65
C THR A 625 -8.59 -3.34 -20.32
N ILE A 626 -9.24 -4.50 -20.36
CA ILE A 626 -9.49 -5.35 -19.19
C ILE A 626 -8.20 -6.07 -18.82
N ILE A 627 -7.83 -6.02 -17.53
CA ILE A 627 -6.66 -6.71 -16.97
C ILE A 627 -7.04 -8.15 -16.65
N ARG A 628 -6.25 -9.09 -17.16
CA ARG A 628 -6.46 -10.54 -17.00
C ARG A 628 -5.26 -11.25 -16.39
#